data_7ecf92349742af5abf1e4d20a295e9b8
#
_entry.id   7ecf92349742af5abf1e4d20a295e9b8
#
_cell.length_a   1.000
_cell.length_b   1.000
_cell.length_c   1.000
_cell.angle_alpha   90.00
_cell.angle_beta   90.00
_cell.angle_gamma   90.00
#
_symmetry.space_group_name_H-M   'P 1'
#
loop_
_entity.id
_entity.type
_entity.pdbx_description
1 polymer ?
#
loop_
_entity_poly.entity_id
_entity_poly.type
_entity_poly.pdbx_seq_one_letter_code
_entity_poly.pdbx_strand_id
1 'polypeptide(L)'
;MFTIKGMSNADRELLRKYLVSREVPKNAVLFQSDRPAESMFFLENGAVKLVERKAADGRDDTVVGIIKPGQFCGEEALLAEDARHQVTAVTIEHCLVFEFSRRALQELMAANVTLGTKILLGISRNYRDASFAPQQYGRILVCYSAKDGEGKTSLAVNLAARLARGGRKTVVLDADLQMGNAHVLLGLNSAPNLSRLVQLEERLNFDRIKLYLQRGHGVDLLAAPDVPQEAELVTRSNLNQILSELTKNYDEVIVDCQSHIDENTLLLWDNADKLLITVRPDLAGLTRLSRLMRVFSRLDYPKHKFLFVAMKTEPALAEVLPELRRIAGDPLVEMPRLDDTFQKSLSAGRPWSQEPAPEPLEASMNQLMALLQGSPLQTT
;
A
#
# COMPACT_ATOMS: atom_id res chain seq x y z
N MET A 1 6.27 -11.47 16.84
CA MET A 1 6.70 -11.13 18.22
C MET A 1 7.02 -9.64 18.28
N PHE A 2 6.33 -8.86 19.10
CA PHE A 2 6.51 -7.41 19.20
C PHE A 2 7.94 -7.03 19.59
N THR A 3 8.45 -5.93 19.04
CA THR A 3 9.83 -5.51 19.26
C THR A 3 9.88 -4.09 19.78
N ILE A 4 10.10 -3.93 21.08
CA ILE A 4 10.56 -2.66 21.64
C ILE A 4 12.07 -2.62 21.48
N LYS A 5 12.60 -1.60 20.81
CA LYS A 5 14.02 -1.46 20.48
C LYS A 5 14.88 -1.48 21.75
N GLY A 6 15.85 -2.39 21.82
CA GLY A 6 16.75 -2.52 22.99
C GLY A 6 16.33 -3.55 24.05
N MET A 7 15.28 -4.35 23.81
CA MET A 7 14.91 -5.46 24.69
C MET A 7 15.69 -6.74 24.34
N SER A 8 16.27 -7.38 25.37
CA SER A 8 16.87 -8.71 25.26
C SER A 8 15.78 -9.81 25.19
N ASN A 9 16.14 -11.03 24.85
CA ASN A 9 15.21 -12.16 24.88
C ASN A 9 14.69 -12.43 26.32
N ALA A 10 15.53 -12.25 27.33
CA ALA A 10 15.13 -12.37 28.75
C ALA A 10 14.11 -11.28 29.14
N ASP A 11 14.29 -10.05 28.67
CA ASP A 11 13.32 -8.97 28.89
C ASP A 11 11.96 -9.30 28.29
N ARG A 12 11.93 -9.91 27.10
CA ARG A 12 10.70 -10.32 26.41
C ARG A 12 9.97 -11.44 27.13
N GLU A 13 10.68 -12.44 27.64
CA GLU A 13 10.08 -13.53 28.42
C GLU A 13 9.51 -13.00 29.74
N LEU A 14 10.20 -12.07 30.38
CA LEU A 14 9.69 -11.46 31.61
C LEU A 14 8.43 -10.64 31.31
N LEU A 15 8.43 -9.80 30.27
CA LEU A 15 7.25 -9.01 29.88
C LEU A 15 6.04 -9.88 29.56
N ARG A 16 6.23 -11.04 28.93
CA ARG A 16 5.14 -11.97 28.61
C ARG A 16 4.29 -12.37 29.82
N LYS A 17 4.87 -12.41 31.01
CA LYS A 17 4.13 -12.76 32.25
C LYS A 17 3.09 -11.72 32.65
N TYR A 18 3.21 -10.49 32.13
CA TYR A 18 2.35 -9.36 32.40
C TYR A 18 1.40 -9.04 31.23
N LEU A 19 1.44 -9.84 30.18
CA LEU A 19 0.59 -9.68 29.00
C LEU A 19 -0.57 -10.67 29.03
N VAL A 20 -1.75 -10.21 28.63
CA VAL A 20 -2.94 -11.05 28.45
C VAL A 20 -3.14 -11.27 26.95
N SER A 21 -3.06 -12.53 26.50
CA SER A 21 -3.32 -12.89 25.09
C SER A 21 -4.82 -12.90 24.83
N ARG A 22 -5.25 -12.28 23.71
CA ARG A 22 -6.65 -12.23 23.27
C ARG A 22 -6.74 -12.48 21.77
N GLU A 23 -7.61 -13.39 21.41
CA GLU A 23 -8.08 -13.54 20.02
C GLU A 23 -9.27 -12.63 19.79
N VAL A 24 -9.23 -11.83 18.73
CA VAL A 24 -10.24 -10.81 18.44
C VAL A 24 -10.73 -11.02 17.01
N PRO A 25 -12.05 -11.24 16.81
CA PRO A 25 -12.60 -11.47 15.48
C PRO A 25 -12.51 -10.22 14.61
N LYS A 26 -12.63 -10.40 13.30
CA LYS A 26 -12.72 -9.32 12.30
C LYS A 26 -13.87 -8.36 12.65
N ASN A 27 -13.66 -7.06 12.43
CA ASN A 27 -14.61 -5.97 12.69
C ASN A 27 -14.97 -5.75 14.17
N ALA A 28 -14.19 -6.28 15.09
CA ALA A 28 -14.35 -5.98 16.51
C ALA A 28 -13.62 -4.69 16.90
N VAL A 29 -14.18 -3.98 17.87
CA VAL A 29 -13.59 -2.78 18.44
C VAL A 29 -12.69 -3.17 19.62
N LEU A 30 -11.40 -2.83 19.55
CA LEU A 30 -10.46 -2.99 20.66
C LEU A 30 -10.66 -1.92 21.73
N PHE A 31 -10.76 -0.67 21.28
CA PHE A 31 -11.08 0.48 22.12
C PHE A 31 -11.74 1.60 21.29
N GLN A 32 -12.45 2.50 21.97
CA GLN A 32 -13.17 3.60 21.33
C GLN A 32 -12.57 4.94 21.71
N SER A 33 -12.60 5.89 20.78
CA SER A 33 -12.28 7.30 21.02
C SER A 33 -13.08 7.85 22.20
N ASP A 34 -12.48 8.77 22.96
CA ASP A 34 -13.03 9.42 24.16
C ASP A 34 -13.37 8.50 25.35
N ARG A 35 -13.06 7.21 25.27
CA ARG A 35 -13.14 6.30 26.41
C ARG A 35 -11.84 6.32 27.23
N PRO A 36 -11.92 6.07 28.56
CA PRO A 36 -10.72 5.94 29.38
C PRO A 36 -9.75 4.92 28.78
N ALA A 37 -8.47 5.28 28.71
CA ALA A 37 -7.42 4.40 28.22
C ALA A 37 -6.82 3.62 29.40
N GLU A 38 -7.10 2.31 29.48
CA GLU A 38 -6.67 1.43 30.56
C GLU A 38 -5.57 0.46 30.14
N SER A 39 -5.51 0.13 28.85
CA SER A 39 -4.60 -0.85 28.30
C SER A 39 -4.09 -0.43 26.92
N MET A 40 -2.83 -0.81 26.62
CA MET A 40 -2.31 -0.82 25.26
C MET A 40 -2.34 -2.24 24.70
N PHE A 41 -2.30 -2.34 23.39
CA PHE A 41 -2.40 -3.60 22.67
C PHE A 41 -1.22 -3.78 21.71
N PHE A 42 -0.48 -4.87 21.85
CA PHE A 42 0.52 -5.32 20.89
C PHE A 42 -0.14 -6.25 19.88
N LEU A 43 0.05 -6.02 18.59
CA LEU A 43 -0.47 -6.89 17.56
C LEU A 43 0.56 -7.96 17.19
N GLU A 44 0.22 -9.23 17.40
CA GLU A 44 1.05 -10.37 17.02
C GLU A 44 0.68 -10.89 15.63
N ASN A 45 -0.62 -10.94 15.33
CA ASN A 45 -1.12 -11.34 14.02
C ASN A 45 -2.39 -10.55 13.67
N GLY A 46 -2.66 -10.42 12.38
CA GLY A 46 -3.80 -9.67 11.87
C GLY A 46 -3.46 -8.21 11.54
N ALA A 47 -4.51 -7.37 11.41
CA ALA A 47 -4.38 -5.95 11.20
C ALA A 47 -5.51 -5.16 11.89
N VAL A 48 -5.19 -3.98 12.42
CA VAL A 48 -6.11 -3.09 13.13
C VAL A 48 -6.08 -1.73 12.48
N LYS A 49 -7.24 -1.18 12.10
CA LYS A 49 -7.36 0.22 11.65
C LYS A 49 -7.64 1.15 12.83
N LEU A 50 -6.99 2.29 12.82
CA LEU A 50 -7.26 3.41 13.72
C LEU A 50 -8.15 4.41 13.00
N VAL A 51 -9.27 4.77 13.61
CA VAL A 51 -10.30 5.60 13.00
C VAL A 51 -10.55 6.83 13.87
N GLU A 52 -10.43 8.00 13.28
CA GLU A 52 -10.84 9.27 13.88
C GLU A 52 -12.30 9.53 13.52
N ARG A 53 -13.16 9.72 14.52
CA ARG A 53 -14.56 10.08 14.34
C ARG A 53 -14.71 11.59 14.25
N LYS A 54 -15.22 12.11 13.12
CA LYS A 54 -15.52 13.54 12.93
C LYS A 54 -16.96 13.91 13.25
N ALA A 55 -17.88 12.95 13.25
CA ALA A 55 -19.30 13.17 13.56
C ALA A 55 -19.88 12.01 14.36
N ALA A 56 -20.91 12.31 15.16
CA ALA A 56 -21.57 11.33 16.02
C ALA A 56 -22.35 10.24 15.24
N ASP A 57 -22.63 10.44 13.95
CA ASP A 57 -23.38 9.54 13.07
C ASP A 57 -22.52 8.59 12.23
N GLY A 58 -21.18 8.62 12.39
CA GLY A 58 -20.24 7.71 11.74
C GLY A 58 -20.09 7.89 10.23
N ARG A 59 -20.66 8.94 9.62
CA ARG A 59 -20.61 9.16 8.17
C ARG A 59 -19.31 9.75 7.68
N ASP A 60 -18.48 10.30 8.57
CA ASP A 60 -17.20 10.97 8.29
C ASP A 60 -16.02 10.32 9.00
N ASP A 61 -16.08 9.02 9.26
CA ASP A 61 -14.98 8.29 9.89
C ASP A 61 -13.76 8.25 8.96
N THR A 62 -12.63 8.82 9.44
CA THR A 62 -11.37 8.85 8.68
C THR A 62 -10.41 7.81 9.25
N VAL A 63 -9.90 6.90 8.43
CA VAL A 63 -8.82 5.98 8.82
C VAL A 63 -7.53 6.78 8.90
N VAL A 64 -6.99 6.91 10.13
CA VAL A 64 -5.76 7.68 10.42
C VAL A 64 -4.53 6.79 10.54
N GLY A 65 -4.70 5.48 10.56
CA GLY A 65 -3.58 4.53 10.60
C GLY A 65 -4.02 3.08 10.53
N ILE A 66 -3.06 2.22 10.21
CA ILE A 66 -3.21 0.75 10.25
C ILE A 66 -2.06 0.18 11.07
N ILE A 67 -2.40 -0.56 12.12
CA ILE A 67 -1.46 -1.29 12.97
C ILE A 67 -1.25 -2.67 12.38
N LYS A 68 0.01 -3.03 12.18
CA LYS A 68 0.46 -4.30 11.60
C LYS A 68 1.14 -5.18 12.66
N PRO A 69 1.36 -6.48 12.41
CA PRO A 69 2.09 -7.36 13.32
C PRO A 69 3.44 -6.78 13.76
N GLY A 70 3.71 -6.84 15.06
CA GLY A 70 4.89 -6.26 15.69
C GLY A 70 4.73 -4.81 16.16
N GLN A 71 3.64 -4.13 15.79
CA GLN A 71 3.29 -2.79 16.25
C GLN A 71 2.32 -2.82 17.43
N PHE A 72 2.01 -1.67 17.99
CA PHE A 72 1.08 -1.52 19.12
C PHE A 72 0.22 -0.26 18.96
N CYS A 73 -0.87 -0.18 19.74
CA CYS A 73 -1.76 0.96 19.82
C CYS A 73 -2.36 1.08 21.22
N GLY A 74 -2.91 2.26 21.57
CA GLY A 74 -3.50 2.55 22.87
C GLY A 74 -2.46 2.86 23.95
N GLU A 75 -1.24 3.26 23.55
CA GLU A 75 -0.12 3.57 24.44
C GLU A 75 -0.38 4.72 25.41
N GLU A 76 -1.31 5.61 25.09
CA GLU A 76 -1.78 6.66 26.00
C GLU A 76 -2.23 6.11 27.35
N ALA A 77 -2.73 4.88 27.37
CA ALA A 77 -3.10 4.16 28.58
C ALA A 77 -1.97 4.06 29.60
N LEU A 78 -0.74 4.02 29.17
CA LEU A 78 0.44 3.87 30.03
C LEU A 78 1.12 5.19 30.39
N LEU A 79 0.76 6.30 29.70
CA LEU A 79 1.45 7.58 29.80
C LEU A 79 0.79 8.54 30.80
N ALA A 80 -0.53 8.47 30.98
CA ALA A 80 -1.27 9.34 31.91
C ALA A 80 -2.44 8.61 32.59
N GLU A 81 -2.73 8.94 33.84
CA GLU A 81 -3.78 8.25 34.62
C GLU A 81 -5.19 8.51 34.12
N ASP A 82 -5.43 9.71 33.63
CA ASP A 82 -6.70 10.19 33.10
C ASP A 82 -6.75 10.18 31.55
N ALA A 83 -5.82 9.48 30.92
CA ALA A 83 -5.75 9.40 29.47
C ALA A 83 -7.03 8.81 28.87
N ARG A 84 -7.44 9.39 27.75
CA ARG A 84 -8.52 8.86 26.90
C ARG A 84 -7.98 8.51 25.54
N HIS A 85 -8.55 7.46 24.93
CA HIS A 85 -8.19 7.10 23.56
C HIS A 85 -8.58 8.23 22.61
N GLN A 86 -7.66 8.63 21.75
CA GLN A 86 -7.88 9.69 20.76
C GLN A 86 -8.56 9.17 19.49
N VAL A 87 -8.42 7.88 19.23
CA VAL A 87 -8.96 7.18 18.05
C VAL A 87 -9.72 5.93 18.47
N THR A 88 -10.54 5.41 17.56
CA THR A 88 -11.17 4.09 17.69
C THR A 88 -10.33 3.06 16.98
N ALA A 89 -9.97 1.95 17.64
CA ALA A 89 -9.23 0.84 17.03
C ALA A 89 -10.19 -0.30 16.68
N VAL A 90 -10.20 -0.70 15.41
CA VAL A 90 -11.08 -1.75 14.88
C VAL A 90 -10.27 -2.77 14.10
N THR A 91 -10.45 -4.05 14.40
CA THR A 91 -9.80 -5.15 13.67
C THR A 91 -10.35 -5.23 12.23
N ILE A 92 -9.47 -5.38 11.25
CA ILE A 92 -9.86 -5.55 9.84
C ILE A 92 -9.77 -7.01 9.38
N GLU A 93 -9.19 -7.84 10.21
CA GLU A 93 -9.14 -9.31 10.09
C GLU A 93 -9.14 -9.96 11.47
N HIS A 94 -9.11 -11.29 11.55
CA HIS A 94 -8.94 -11.98 12.83
C HIS A 94 -7.56 -11.67 13.39
N CYS A 95 -7.50 -11.16 14.62
CA CYS A 95 -6.28 -10.69 15.26
C CYS A 95 -5.93 -11.51 16.50
N LEU A 96 -4.64 -11.73 16.69
CA LEU A 96 -4.07 -12.10 17.97
C LEU A 96 -3.37 -10.88 18.55
N VAL A 97 -3.86 -10.40 19.70
CA VAL A 97 -3.30 -9.25 20.41
C VAL A 97 -2.85 -9.61 21.81
N PHE A 98 -1.84 -8.90 22.29
CA PHE A 98 -1.42 -8.95 23.70
C PHE A 98 -1.80 -7.64 24.36
N GLU A 99 -2.68 -7.72 25.32
CA GLU A 99 -3.12 -6.60 26.14
C GLU A 99 -2.13 -6.37 27.28
N PHE A 100 -1.70 -5.11 27.47
CA PHE A 100 -0.83 -4.68 28.55
C PHE A 100 -1.47 -3.50 29.29
N SER A 101 -2.02 -3.76 30.47
CA SER A 101 -2.70 -2.77 31.26
C SER A 101 -1.74 -1.87 32.04
N ARG A 102 -2.21 -0.67 32.44
CA ARG A 102 -1.48 0.22 33.36
C ARG A 102 -1.10 -0.48 34.66
N ARG A 103 -2.02 -1.27 35.22
CA ARG A 103 -1.75 -2.06 36.43
C ARG A 103 -0.60 -3.06 36.21
N ALA A 104 -0.60 -3.74 35.09
CA ALA A 104 0.48 -4.67 34.75
C ALA A 104 1.84 -3.95 34.60
N LEU A 105 1.86 -2.72 34.07
CA LEU A 105 3.07 -1.91 34.04
C LEU A 105 3.55 -1.55 35.45
N GLN A 106 2.64 -1.16 36.35
CA GLN A 106 2.99 -0.83 37.76
C GLN A 106 3.58 -2.05 38.47
N GLU A 107 2.96 -3.21 38.32
CA GLU A 107 3.44 -4.49 38.87
C GLU A 107 4.80 -4.86 38.30
N LEU A 108 5.00 -4.70 36.99
CA LEU A 108 6.29 -4.92 36.33
C LEU A 108 7.35 -3.96 36.84
N MET A 109 7.04 -2.66 36.98
CA MET A 109 7.96 -1.66 37.49
C MET A 109 8.35 -1.93 38.95
N ALA A 110 7.43 -2.40 39.77
CA ALA A 110 7.73 -2.81 41.14
C ALA A 110 8.69 -4.02 41.20
N ALA A 111 8.59 -4.96 40.24
CA ALA A 111 9.45 -6.13 40.15
C ALA A 111 10.77 -5.86 39.40
N ASN A 112 10.78 -5.02 38.39
CA ASN A 112 11.93 -4.69 37.54
C ASN A 112 11.84 -3.28 36.95
N VAL A 113 12.33 -2.29 37.70
CA VAL A 113 12.34 -0.87 37.29
C VAL A 113 13.04 -0.66 35.95
N THR A 114 14.15 -1.37 35.73
CA THR A 114 14.94 -1.21 34.48
C THR A 114 14.13 -1.63 33.27
N LEU A 115 13.38 -2.73 33.33
CA LEU A 115 12.55 -3.19 32.23
C LEU A 115 11.35 -2.26 32.01
N GLY A 116 10.68 -1.85 33.10
CA GLY A 116 9.58 -0.90 33.01
C GLY A 116 10.01 0.43 32.36
N THR A 117 11.18 0.96 32.76
CA THR A 117 11.77 2.16 32.14
C THR A 117 12.10 1.96 30.66
N LYS A 118 12.68 0.80 30.27
CA LYS A 118 12.93 0.48 28.86
C LYS A 118 11.63 0.48 28.03
N ILE A 119 10.54 -0.06 28.58
CA ILE A 119 9.23 -0.08 27.92
C ILE A 119 8.73 1.35 27.72
N LEU A 120 8.69 2.17 28.78
CA LEU A 120 8.24 3.55 28.70
C LEU A 120 9.09 4.38 27.72
N LEU A 121 10.41 4.23 27.73
CA LEU A 121 11.30 4.90 26.78
C LEU A 121 11.07 4.41 25.35
N GLY A 122 10.80 3.12 25.16
CA GLY A 122 10.47 2.56 23.86
C GLY A 122 9.16 3.11 23.30
N ILE A 123 8.13 3.18 24.14
CA ILE A 123 6.84 3.80 23.81
C ILE A 123 7.01 5.30 23.54
N SER A 124 7.71 6.02 24.40
CA SER A 124 7.97 7.46 24.25
C SER A 124 8.75 7.82 22.98
N ARG A 125 9.66 6.96 22.53
CA ARG A 125 10.38 7.15 21.25
C ARG A 125 9.44 6.94 20.07
N ASN A 126 8.63 5.88 20.08
CA ASN A 126 7.61 5.67 19.07
C ASN A 126 6.54 6.77 19.10
N TYR A 127 6.20 7.30 20.29
CA TYR A 127 5.27 8.42 20.45
C TYR A 127 5.83 9.74 19.92
N ARG A 128 7.14 9.96 19.95
CA ARG A 128 7.78 11.14 19.34
C ARG A 128 7.99 10.97 17.83
N ASP A 129 8.23 9.75 17.37
CA ASP A 129 8.23 9.41 15.94
C ASP A 129 6.80 9.39 15.39
N ALA A 130 5.80 9.14 16.25
CA ALA A 130 4.37 9.31 16.05
C ALA A 130 3.89 10.65 16.66
N SER A 131 4.68 11.74 16.53
CA SER A 131 4.14 13.07 16.77
C SER A 131 2.91 13.21 15.90
N PHE A 132 1.75 13.48 16.52
CA PHE A 132 0.42 13.62 15.93
C PHE A 132 0.27 14.77 14.91
N ALA A 133 1.17 14.84 13.94
CA ALA A 133 0.74 15.11 12.59
C ALA A 133 0.32 13.73 12.05
N PRO A 134 -0.87 13.54 11.47
CA PRO A 134 -1.17 12.30 10.78
C PRO A 134 0.00 12.06 9.83
N GLN A 135 0.80 11.04 10.11
CA GLN A 135 1.81 10.63 9.16
C GLN A 135 0.99 10.14 7.99
N GLN A 136 0.79 11.01 7.02
CA GLN A 136 0.09 10.67 5.80
C GLN A 136 1.00 9.64 5.11
N TYR A 137 0.75 8.38 5.40
CA TYR A 137 1.35 7.32 4.62
C TYR A 137 0.91 7.50 3.18
N GLY A 138 1.87 7.49 2.28
CA GLY A 138 1.57 7.53 0.86
C GLY A 138 0.67 6.38 0.45
N ARG A 139 -0.18 6.62 -0.53
CA ARG A 139 -1.08 5.60 -1.07
C ARG A 139 -0.31 4.61 -1.91
N ILE A 140 -0.70 3.34 -1.82
CA ILE A 140 -0.20 2.27 -2.67
C ILE A 140 -1.22 2.00 -3.78
N LEU A 141 -0.83 2.28 -5.02
CA LEU A 141 -1.63 2.02 -6.21
C LEU A 141 -0.96 0.90 -7.00
N VAL A 142 -1.57 -0.28 -7.05
CA VAL A 142 -1.02 -1.44 -7.75
C VAL A 142 -1.65 -1.56 -9.13
N CYS A 143 -0.84 -1.51 -10.19
CA CYS A 143 -1.24 -1.79 -11.55
C CYS A 143 -1.07 -3.29 -11.84
N TYR A 144 -2.16 -3.96 -12.20
CA TYR A 144 -2.18 -5.39 -12.45
C TYR A 144 -2.96 -5.72 -13.73
N SER A 145 -2.57 -6.77 -14.42
CA SER A 145 -3.36 -7.40 -15.48
C SER A 145 -3.21 -8.91 -15.43
N ALA A 146 -4.24 -9.62 -15.86
CA ALA A 146 -4.20 -11.08 -15.92
C ALA A 146 -3.38 -11.64 -17.11
N LYS A 147 -2.76 -10.77 -17.91
CA LYS A 147 -1.90 -11.11 -19.05
C LYS A 147 -0.93 -9.99 -19.36
N ASP A 148 0.28 -10.34 -19.75
CA ASP A 148 1.27 -9.37 -20.21
C ASP A 148 0.84 -8.69 -21.53
N GLY A 149 1.30 -7.44 -21.70
CA GLY A 149 0.96 -6.63 -22.87
C GLY A 149 -0.41 -5.94 -22.81
N GLU A 150 -1.13 -6.01 -21.70
CA GLU A 150 -2.37 -5.27 -21.46
C GLU A 150 -2.16 -3.85 -20.94
N GLY A 151 -0.92 -3.33 -20.95
CA GLY A 151 -0.63 -1.93 -20.69
C GLY A 151 -0.42 -1.53 -19.23
N LYS A 152 -0.24 -2.49 -18.29
CA LYS A 152 -0.01 -2.20 -16.87
C LYS A 152 1.19 -1.28 -16.61
N THR A 153 2.36 -1.59 -17.15
CA THR A 153 3.58 -0.76 -17.02
C THR A 153 3.40 0.63 -17.62
N SER A 154 2.78 0.70 -18.82
CA SER A 154 2.47 1.99 -19.46
C SER A 154 1.53 2.83 -18.60
N LEU A 155 0.51 2.22 -18.00
CA LEU A 155 -0.39 2.89 -17.07
C LEU A 155 0.36 3.36 -15.82
N ALA A 156 1.14 2.48 -15.19
CA ALA A 156 1.90 2.76 -13.97
C ALA A 156 2.83 3.97 -14.14
N VAL A 157 3.65 3.95 -15.20
CA VAL A 157 4.62 5.02 -15.49
C VAL A 157 3.93 6.34 -15.80
N ASN A 158 2.88 6.34 -16.63
CA ASN A 158 2.18 7.56 -17.00
C ASN A 158 1.34 8.14 -15.87
N LEU A 159 0.72 7.29 -15.04
CA LEU A 159 0.04 7.71 -13.82
C LEU A 159 1.03 8.36 -12.85
N ALA A 160 2.19 7.72 -12.62
CA ALA A 160 3.23 8.25 -11.77
C ALA A 160 3.73 9.62 -12.24
N ALA A 161 4.01 9.78 -13.55
CA ALA A 161 4.45 11.03 -14.14
C ALA A 161 3.37 12.13 -14.04
N ARG A 162 2.08 11.76 -14.20
CA ARG A 162 0.96 12.70 -14.02
C ARG A 162 0.83 13.19 -12.59
N LEU A 163 0.94 12.28 -11.62
CA LEU A 163 0.90 12.59 -10.19
C LEU A 163 2.08 13.49 -9.79
N ALA A 164 3.29 13.17 -10.25
CA ALA A 164 4.49 13.96 -10.01
C ALA A 164 4.38 15.39 -10.61
N ARG A 165 3.84 15.52 -11.82
CA ARG A 165 3.52 16.81 -12.43
C ARG A 165 2.52 17.62 -11.62
N GLY A 166 1.59 16.96 -10.95
CA GLY A 166 0.65 17.55 -9.99
C GLY A 166 1.24 17.89 -8.63
N GLY A 167 2.57 17.80 -8.45
CA GLY A 167 3.28 18.14 -7.22
C GLY A 167 3.31 17.02 -6.17
N ARG A 168 2.81 15.80 -6.47
CA ARG A 168 2.86 14.66 -5.56
C ARG A 168 4.25 14.03 -5.60
N LYS A 169 4.82 13.75 -4.44
CA LYS A 169 6.07 12.99 -4.34
C LYS A 169 5.78 11.53 -4.67
N THR A 170 6.22 11.08 -5.84
CA THR A 170 5.80 9.81 -6.44
C THR A 170 7.00 8.89 -6.69
N VAL A 171 6.83 7.61 -6.38
CA VAL A 171 7.77 6.55 -6.70
C VAL A 171 7.08 5.42 -7.46
N VAL A 172 7.76 4.84 -8.43
CA VAL A 172 7.40 3.58 -9.07
C VAL A 172 8.24 2.46 -8.47
N LEU A 173 7.59 1.41 -8.00
CA LEU A 173 8.19 0.13 -7.65
C LEU A 173 7.90 -0.84 -8.79
N ASP A 174 8.92 -1.18 -9.56
CA ASP A 174 8.79 -2.21 -10.60
C ASP A 174 8.90 -3.60 -9.96
N ALA A 175 7.75 -4.18 -9.68
CA ALA A 175 7.58 -5.49 -9.06
C ALA A 175 7.23 -6.59 -10.09
N ASP A 176 7.40 -6.33 -11.38
CA ASP A 176 7.48 -7.38 -12.40
C ASP A 176 8.91 -7.94 -12.39
N LEU A 177 9.20 -8.76 -11.38
CA LEU A 177 10.56 -9.16 -11.02
C LEU A 177 11.31 -9.90 -12.10
N GLN A 178 10.62 -10.52 -13.06
CA GLN A 178 11.21 -11.30 -14.13
C GLN A 178 11.37 -10.53 -15.44
N MET A 179 10.41 -9.65 -15.77
CA MET A 179 10.33 -8.98 -17.06
C MET A 179 10.06 -7.49 -16.95
N GLY A 180 10.32 -6.89 -15.77
CA GLY A 180 10.09 -5.48 -15.49
C GLY A 180 10.88 -4.57 -16.44
N ASN A 181 10.22 -3.54 -16.95
CA ASN A 181 10.78 -2.63 -17.93
C ASN A 181 10.34 -1.17 -17.73
N ALA A 182 9.85 -0.83 -16.51
CA ALA A 182 9.46 0.52 -16.20
C ALA A 182 10.61 1.55 -16.41
N HIS A 183 11.85 1.13 -16.18
CA HIS A 183 13.05 1.93 -16.43
C HIS A 183 13.15 2.40 -17.89
N VAL A 184 12.83 1.54 -18.85
CA VAL A 184 12.85 1.87 -20.28
C VAL A 184 11.85 2.99 -20.60
N LEU A 185 10.63 2.89 -20.06
CA LEU A 185 9.58 3.87 -20.29
C LEU A 185 9.82 5.21 -19.58
N LEU A 186 10.75 5.25 -18.60
CA LEU A 186 11.20 6.44 -17.90
C LEU A 186 12.53 6.98 -18.45
N GLY A 187 13.14 6.32 -19.47
CA GLY A 187 14.43 6.70 -20.00
C GLY A 187 15.58 6.53 -19.01
N LEU A 188 15.46 5.56 -18.11
CA LEU A 188 16.41 5.26 -17.04
C LEU A 188 17.17 3.96 -17.34
N ASN A 189 18.17 3.67 -16.50
CA ASN A 189 18.92 2.43 -16.58
C ASN A 189 18.22 1.30 -15.81
N SER A 190 18.59 0.05 -16.09
CA SER A 190 18.12 -1.11 -15.33
C SER A 190 18.78 -1.24 -13.95
N ALA A 191 19.91 -0.60 -13.73
CA ALA A 191 20.64 -0.59 -12.45
C ALA A 191 20.94 0.86 -12.00
N PRO A 192 20.99 1.12 -10.66
CA PRO A 192 20.78 0.18 -9.55
C PRO A 192 19.33 -0.31 -9.46
N ASN A 193 19.08 -1.48 -8.86
CA ASN A 193 17.78 -2.14 -8.88
C ASN A 193 17.46 -2.93 -7.59
N LEU A 194 16.30 -3.58 -7.56
CA LEU A 194 15.77 -4.35 -6.42
C LEU A 194 16.70 -5.50 -6.00
N SER A 195 17.22 -6.30 -6.96
CA SER A 195 18.05 -7.45 -6.60
C SER A 195 19.32 -7.02 -5.90
N ARG A 196 19.97 -5.96 -6.39
CA ARG A 196 21.17 -5.41 -5.76
C ARG A 196 20.90 -4.83 -4.39
N LEU A 197 19.76 -4.15 -4.21
CA LEU A 197 19.33 -3.64 -2.91
C LEU A 197 19.23 -4.78 -1.89
N VAL A 198 18.51 -5.85 -2.21
CA VAL A 198 18.25 -6.94 -1.27
C VAL A 198 19.45 -7.85 -1.03
N GLN A 199 20.40 -7.91 -1.97
CA GLN A 199 21.65 -8.66 -1.81
C GLN A 199 22.67 -7.96 -0.92
N LEU A 200 22.77 -6.63 -1.01
CA LEU A 200 23.82 -5.86 -0.36
C LEU A 200 23.41 -5.25 0.98
N GLU A 201 22.12 -5.18 1.26
CA GLU A 201 21.60 -4.52 2.45
C GLU A 201 20.91 -5.52 3.38
N GLU A 202 21.53 -5.79 4.52
CA GLU A 202 20.96 -6.65 5.58
C GLU A 202 19.70 -6.05 6.20
N ARG A 203 19.59 -4.71 6.21
CA ARG A 203 18.46 -3.98 6.76
C ARG A 203 17.97 -2.92 5.81
N LEU A 204 16.74 -3.13 5.31
CA LEU A 204 16.06 -2.21 4.41
C LEU A 204 15.43 -1.07 5.22
N ASN A 205 16.04 0.11 5.17
CA ASN A 205 15.48 1.37 5.62
C ASN A 205 15.52 2.37 4.47
N PHE A 206 14.84 3.52 4.61
CA PHE A 206 14.73 4.47 3.51
C PHE A 206 16.09 5.02 3.05
N ASP A 207 17.04 5.28 3.96
CA ASP A 207 18.36 5.79 3.58
C ASP A 207 19.12 4.80 2.68
N ARG A 208 18.93 3.51 2.88
CA ARG A 208 19.49 2.46 2.03
C ARG A 208 18.72 2.35 0.72
N ILE A 209 17.39 2.28 0.76
CA ILE A 209 16.55 2.22 -0.44
C ILE A 209 16.84 3.39 -1.36
N LYS A 210 17.02 4.60 -0.82
CA LYS A 210 17.31 5.82 -1.57
C LYS A 210 18.56 5.72 -2.46
N LEU A 211 19.55 4.92 -2.09
CA LEU A 211 20.77 4.72 -2.88
C LEU A 211 20.53 3.92 -4.17
N TYR A 212 19.41 3.21 -4.24
CA TYR A 212 19.02 2.39 -5.38
C TYR A 212 17.87 3.01 -6.20
N LEU A 213 17.38 4.17 -5.79
CA LEU A 213 16.38 4.92 -6.55
C LEU A 213 17.04 5.70 -7.68
N GLN A 214 16.41 5.64 -8.84
CA GLN A 214 16.75 6.46 -9.99
C GLN A 214 15.64 7.48 -10.21
N ARG A 215 15.94 8.64 -10.79
CA ARG A 215 14.97 9.71 -10.99
C ARG A 215 14.87 10.12 -12.45
N GLY A 216 13.66 10.06 -13.00
CA GLY A 216 13.33 10.51 -14.35
C GLY A 216 11.94 11.12 -14.40
N HIS A 217 11.76 12.20 -15.13
CA HIS A 217 10.47 12.88 -15.32
C HIS A 217 9.73 13.27 -14.03
N GLY A 218 10.48 13.59 -12.95
CA GLY A 218 9.92 13.93 -11.63
C GLY A 218 9.50 12.72 -10.78
N VAL A 219 9.69 11.51 -11.30
CA VAL A 219 9.34 10.24 -10.65
C VAL A 219 10.62 9.55 -10.18
N ASP A 220 10.60 9.01 -8.97
CA ASP A 220 11.64 8.10 -8.49
C ASP A 220 11.24 6.66 -8.87
N LEU A 221 12.21 5.86 -9.29
CA LEU A 221 12.03 4.45 -9.71
C LEU A 221 12.92 3.54 -8.88
N LEU A 222 12.35 2.49 -8.30
CA LEU A 222 13.08 1.30 -7.88
C LEU A 222 12.84 0.22 -8.94
N ALA A 223 13.86 0.00 -9.79
CA ALA A 223 13.75 -0.87 -10.94
C ALA A 223 13.70 -2.36 -10.55
N ALA A 224 13.07 -3.18 -11.39
CA ALA A 224 13.11 -4.63 -11.29
C ALA A 224 14.54 -5.18 -11.50
N PRO A 225 14.82 -6.42 -11.11
CA PRO A 225 16.09 -7.09 -11.40
C PRO A 225 16.44 -7.09 -12.89
N ASP A 226 17.73 -7.02 -13.23
CA ASP A 226 18.21 -7.07 -14.61
C ASP A 226 18.07 -8.46 -15.23
N VAL A 227 18.10 -9.49 -14.40
CA VAL A 227 18.17 -10.89 -14.83
C VAL A 227 17.01 -11.64 -14.17
N PRO A 228 16.19 -12.38 -14.92
CA PRO A 228 15.03 -13.09 -14.36
C PRO A 228 15.35 -14.02 -13.19
N GLN A 229 16.55 -14.63 -13.17
CA GLN A 229 16.99 -15.51 -12.08
C GLN A 229 17.14 -14.76 -10.74
N GLU A 230 17.43 -13.48 -10.77
CA GLU A 230 17.55 -12.65 -9.56
C GLU A 230 16.18 -12.31 -8.94
N ALA A 231 15.08 -12.59 -9.62
CA ALA A 231 13.74 -12.45 -9.06
C ALA A 231 13.56 -13.25 -7.75
N GLU A 232 14.19 -14.42 -7.66
CA GLU A 232 14.13 -15.30 -6.48
C GLU A 232 14.79 -14.69 -5.23
N LEU A 233 15.68 -13.71 -5.39
CA LEU A 233 16.32 -13.00 -4.30
C LEU A 233 15.38 -12.03 -3.60
N VAL A 234 14.36 -11.57 -4.31
CA VAL A 234 13.39 -10.60 -3.80
C VAL A 234 12.26 -11.34 -3.09
N THR A 235 12.40 -11.47 -1.79
CA THR A 235 11.44 -12.19 -0.96
C THR A 235 10.21 -11.33 -0.62
N ARG A 236 9.12 -12.00 -0.22
CA ARG A 236 7.93 -11.34 0.35
C ARG A 236 8.27 -10.38 1.50
N SER A 237 9.21 -10.77 2.38
CA SER A 237 9.66 -9.93 3.49
C SER A 237 10.36 -8.66 3.01
N ASN A 238 11.21 -8.76 1.99
CA ASN A 238 11.86 -7.59 1.38
C ASN A 238 10.84 -6.62 0.80
N LEU A 239 9.90 -7.12 -0.02
CA LEU A 239 8.85 -6.27 -0.61
C LEU A 239 8.00 -5.58 0.45
N ASN A 240 7.63 -6.27 1.52
CA ASN A 240 6.85 -5.68 2.61
C ASN A 240 7.62 -4.56 3.33
N GLN A 241 8.92 -4.76 3.59
CA GLN A 241 9.78 -3.72 4.20
C GLN A 241 9.94 -2.52 3.24
N ILE A 242 10.18 -2.77 1.96
CA ILE A 242 10.31 -1.72 0.94
C ILE A 242 9.02 -0.90 0.84
N LEU A 243 7.84 -1.54 0.72
CA LEU A 243 6.56 -0.83 0.68
C LEU A 243 6.36 0.04 1.93
N SER A 244 6.65 -0.52 3.11
CA SER A 244 6.54 0.23 4.38
C SER A 244 7.44 1.46 4.42
N GLU A 245 8.67 1.37 3.92
CA GLU A 245 9.59 2.50 3.89
C GLU A 245 9.23 3.53 2.80
N LEU A 246 8.77 3.06 1.63
CA LEU A 246 8.33 3.94 0.55
C LEU A 246 7.10 4.75 0.96
N THR A 247 6.08 4.14 1.58
CA THR A 247 4.87 4.85 2.02
C THR A 247 5.12 5.92 3.08
N LYS A 248 6.17 5.80 3.89
CA LYS A 248 6.57 6.84 4.85
C LYS A 248 7.20 8.06 4.19
N ASN A 249 7.70 7.93 2.97
CA ASN A 249 8.56 8.92 2.34
C ASN A 249 8.02 9.50 1.02
N TYR A 250 6.95 8.92 0.48
CA TYR A 250 6.28 9.33 -0.74
C TYR A 250 4.78 9.51 -0.51
N ASP A 251 4.16 10.42 -1.27
CA ASP A 251 2.72 10.59 -1.26
C ASP A 251 2.00 9.47 -2.03
N GLU A 252 2.67 8.97 -3.10
CA GLU A 252 2.14 7.95 -3.99
C GLU A 252 3.21 6.90 -4.30
N VAL A 253 2.88 5.65 -4.02
CA VAL A 253 3.69 4.47 -4.37
C VAL A 253 2.94 3.72 -5.46
N ILE A 254 3.41 3.81 -6.69
CA ILE A 254 2.83 3.10 -7.83
C ILE A 254 3.59 1.80 -8.00
N VAL A 255 2.89 0.68 -7.96
CA VAL A 255 3.50 -0.64 -8.12
C VAL A 255 3.12 -1.20 -9.48
N ASP A 256 4.11 -1.44 -10.33
CA ASP A 256 3.94 -2.23 -11.56
C ASP A 256 4.09 -3.71 -11.21
N CYS A 257 2.97 -4.44 -11.24
CA CYS A 257 2.90 -5.82 -10.75
C CYS A 257 3.00 -6.82 -11.91
N GLN A 258 3.65 -7.94 -11.67
CA GLN A 258 3.66 -9.07 -12.63
C GLN A 258 2.25 -9.60 -12.92
N SER A 259 2.06 -10.34 -14.03
CA SER A 259 0.74 -10.81 -14.46
C SER A 259 0.32 -12.16 -13.87
N HIS A 260 1.22 -12.90 -13.22
CA HIS A 260 0.87 -14.14 -12.54
C HIS A 260 0.57 -13.92 -11.04
N ILE A 261 -0.23 -14.81 -10.47
CA ILE A 261 -0.64 -14.74 -9.07
C ILE A 261 0.26 -15.66 -8.26
N ASP A 262 1.11 -15.07 -7.44
CA ASP A 262 1.98 -15.73 -6.48
C ASP A 262 1.90 -15.04 -5.10
N GLU A 263 2.75 -15.44 -4.17
CA GLU A 263 2.80 -14.86 -2.83
C GLU A 263 3.17 -13.36 -2.84
N ASN A 264 4.05 -12.94 -3.75
CA ASN A 264 4.43 -11.53 -3.90
C ASN A 264 3.28 -10.70 -4.46
N THR A 265 2.59 -11.20 -5.48
CA THR A 265 1.39 -10.57 -6.05
C THR A 265 0.29 -10.40 -4.99
N LEU A 266 0.03 -11.44 -4.20
CA LEU A 266 -0.97 -11.37 -3.11
C LEU A 266 -0.55 -10.36 -2.05
N LEU A 267 0.73 -10.31 -1.66
CA LEU A 267 1.24 -9.29 -0.74
C LEU A 267 0.98 -7.87 -1.28
N LEU A 268 1.27 -7.63 -2.55
CA LEU A 268 1.06 -6.33 -3.18
C LEU A 268 -0.42 -5.96 -3.20
N TRP A 269 -1.30 -6.91 -3.54
CA TRP A 269 -2.75 -6.69 -3.51
C TRP A 269 -3.27 -6.42 -2.10
N ASP A 270 -2.80 -7.14 -1.09
CA ASP A 270 -3.19 -6.94 0.31
C ASP A 270 -2.86 -5.51 0.78
N ASN A 271 -1.67 -5.02 0.43
CA ASN A 271 -1.20 -3.70 0.84
C ASN A 271 -1.74 -2.54 -0.03
N ALA A 272 -2.37 -2.81 -1.17
CA ALA A 272 -2.86 -1.77 -2.06
C ALA A 272 -4.05 -1.00 -1.47
N ASP A 273 -4.05 0.32 -1.59
CA ASP A 273 -5.23 1.17 -1.38
C ASP A 273 -6.20 1.06 -2.56
N LYS A 274 -5.65 0.95 -3.79
CA LYS A 274 -6.40 0.67 -5.02
C LYS A 274 -5.64 -0.31 -5.91
N LEU A 275 -6.38 -1.22 -6.52
CA LEU A 275 -5.93 -2.11 -7.58
C LEU A 275 -6.44 -1.59 -8.92
N LEU A 276 -5.55 -1.09 -9.75
CA LEU A 276 -5.84 -0.66 -11.12
C LEU A 276 -5.70 -1.87 -12.04
N ILE A 277 -6.83 -2.43 -12.41
CA ILE A 277 -6.88 -3.65 -13.23
C ILE A 277 -6.97 -3.26 -14.69
N THR A 278 -5.87 -3.43 -15.42
CA THR A 278 -5.88 -3.20 -16.87
C THR A 278 -6.41 -4.43 -17.60
N VAL A 279 -7.24 -4.20 -18.61
CA VAL A 279 -7.82 -5.25 -19.42
C VAL A 279 -7.96 -4.77 -20.87
N ARG A 280 -7.64 -5.64 -21.81
CA ARG A 280 -7.95 -5.38 -23.22
C ARG A 280 -9.42 -5.71 -23.49
N PRO A 281 -10.19 -4.81 -24.13
CA PRO A 281 -11.63 -5.01 -24.41
C PRO A 281 -11.83 -5.94 -25.61
N ASP A 282 -11.39 -7.20 -25.49
CA ASP A 282 -11.64 -8.27 -26.45
C ASP A 282 -12.24 -9.50 -25.75
N LEU A 283 -12.72 -10.49 -26.51
CA LEU A 283 -13.36 -11.70 -25.95
C LEU A 283 -12.44 -12.46 -24.99
N ALA A 284 -11.15 -12.48 -25.26
CA ALA A 284 -10.17 -13.10 -24.38
C ALA A 284 -10.00 -12.30 -23.07
N GLY A 285 -10.02 -10.96 -23.16
CA GLY A 285 -9.99 -10.05 -22.00
C GLY A 285 -11.20 -10.23 -21.10
N LEU A 286 -12.42 -10.33 -21.67
CA LEU A 286 -13.64 -10.65 -20.91
C LEU A 286 -13.50 -11.96 -20.13
N THR A 287 -12.99 -12.99 -20.79
CA THR A 287 -12.79 -14.31 -20.16
C THR A 287 -11.80 -14.23 -19.01
N ARG A 288 -10.67 -13.53 -19.21
CA ARG A 288 -9.63 -13.34 -18.17
C ARG A 288 -10.18 -12.54 -17.01
N LEU A 289 -10.87 -11.42 -17.28
CA LEU A 289 -11.48 -10.60 -16.23
C LEU A 289 -12.49 -11.40 -15.41
N SER A 290 -13.37 -12.17 -16.06
CA SER A 290 -14.35 -13.02 -15.37
C SER A 290 -13.69 -14.05 -14.45
N ARG A 291 -12.54 -14.62 -14.84
CA ARG A 291 -11.75 -15.52 -13.99
C ARG A 291 -11.12 -14.77 -12.82
N LEU A 292 -10.56 -13.61 -13.07
CA LEU A 292 -9.93 -12.76 -12.04
C LEU A 292 -10.97 -12.32 -10.99
N MET A 293 -12.18 -11.93 -11.41
CA MET A 293 -13.26 -11.56 -10.49
C MET A 293 -13.66 -12.71 -9.56
N ARG A 294 -13.61 -13.97 -10.04
CA ARG A 294 -13.83 -15.14 -9.18
C ARG A 294 -12.71 -15.33 -8.16
N VAL A 295 -11.45 -15.04 -8.52
CA VAL A 295 -10.32 -15.07 -7.57
C VAL A 295 -10.53 -14.01 -6.50
N PHE A 296 -10.84 -12.77 -6.87
CA PHE A 296 -11.08 -11.69 -5.92
C PHE A 296 -12.25 -12.00 -4.98
N SER A 297 -13.33 -12.60 -5.50
CA SER A 297 -14.48 -13.02 -4.70
C SER A 297 -14.13 -14.14 -3.70
N ARG A 298 -13.25 -15.07 -4.08
CA ARG A 298 -12.80 -16.15 -3.18
C ARG A 298 -11.86 -15.65 -2.09
N LEU A 299 -11.09 -14.61 -2.38
CA LEU A 299 -10.16 -13.97 -1.44
C LEU A 299 -10.83 -12.86 -0.62
N ASP A 300 -12.14 -12.66 -0.82
CA ASP A 300 -12.97 -11.66 -0.09
C ASP A 300 -12.44 -10.22 -0.22
N TYR A 301 -11.86 -9.87 -1.38
CA TYR A 301 -11.45 -8.49 -1.63
C TYR A 301 -12.65 -7.55 -1.81
N PRO A 302 -12.68 -6.39 -1.14
CA PRO A 302 -13.80 -5.46 -1.23
C PRO A 302 -13.84 -4.77 -2.60
N LYS A 303 -15.05 -4.62 -3.17
CA LYS A 303 -15.24 -4.04 -4.51
C LYS A 303 -14.65 -2.64 -4.68
N HIS A 304 -14.72 -1.81 -3.64
CA HIS A 304 -14.19 -0.45 -3.68
C HIS A 304 -12.66 -0.38 -3.84
N LYS A 305 -11.95 -1.49 -3.65
CA LYS A 305 -10.51 -1.58 -3.86
C LYS A 305 -10.13 -1.60 -5.35
N PHE A 306 -11.06 -1.98 -6.23
CA PHE A 306 -10.79 -2.14 -7.65
C PHE A 306 -11.13 -0.88 -8.43
N LEU A 307 -10.30 -0.60 -9.42
CA LEU A 307 -10.55 0.37 -10.48
C LEU A 307 -10.14 -0.26 -11.80
N PHE A 308 -11.11 -0.43 -12.69
CA PHE A 308 -10.89 -1.12 -13.96
C PHE A 308 -10.56 -0.13 -15.06
N VAL A 309 -9.57 -0.49 -15.88
CA VAL A 309 -9.09 0.33 -16.99
C VAL A 309 -9.08 -0.50 -18.27
N ALA A 310 -10.01 -0.21 -19.18
CA ALA A 310 -10.01 -0.80 -20.52
C ALA A 310 -8.93 -0.13 -21.36
N MET A 311 -7.90 -0.88 -21.72
CA MET A 311 -6.71 -0.37 -22.41
C MET A 311 -6.83 -0.58 -23.92
N LYS A 312 -6.32 0.39 -24.69
CA LYS A 312 -6.31 0.34 -26.17
C LYS A 312 -7.72 0.23 -26.75
N THR A 313 -8.65 1.01 -26.21
CA THR A 313 -10.01 1.10 -26.74
C THR A 313 -9.98 1.75 -28.12
N GLU A 314 -10.73 1.17 -29.04
CA GLU A 314 -10.91 1.64 -30.42
C GLU A 314 -12.34 1.35 -30.87
N PRO A 315 -12.90 2.08 -31.86
CA PRO A 315 -14.30 1.91 -32.28
C PRO A 315 -14.68 0.46 -32.64
N ALA A 316 -13.74 -0.30 -33.21
CA ALA A 316 -13.95 -1.71 -33.55
C ALA A 316 -14.24 -2.63 -32.36
N LEU A 317 -13.92 -2.19 -31.13
CA LEU A 317 -14.13 -2.94 -29.88
C LEU A 317 -15.33 -2.44 -29.07
N ALA A 318 -16.10 -1.48 -29.61
CA ALA A 318 -17.23 -0.85 -28.90
C ALA A 318 -18.31 -1.87 -28.49
N GLU A 319 -18.52 -2.94 -29.24
CA GLU A 319 -19.48 -4.00 -28.91
C GLU A 319 -19.13 -4.80 -27.67
N VAL A 320 -17.84 -4.85 -27.29
CA VAL A 320 -17.34 -5.60 -26.13
C VAL A 320 -17.42 -4.79 -24.83
N LEU A 321 -17.41 -3.48 -24.93
CA LEU A 321 -17.37 -2.59 -23.76
C LEU A 321 -18.58 -2.72 -22.81
N PRO A 322 -19.83 -2.87 -23.29
CA PRO A 322 -20.98 -3.07 -22.39
C PRO A 322 -20.83 -4.32 -21.51
N GLU A 323 -20.36 -5.43 -22.09
CA GLU A 323 -20.15 -6.66 -21.34
C GLU A 323 -18.96 -6.52 -20.37
N LEU A 324 -17.91 -5.81 -20.77
CA LEU A 324 -16.79 -5.49 -19.88
C LEU A 324 -17.28 -4.69 -18.66
N ARG A 325 -18.12 -3.65 -18.86
CA ARG A 325 -18.73 -2.88 -17.77
C ARG A 325 -19.59 -3.75 -16.86
N ARG A 326 -20.36 -4.67 -17.43
CA ARG A 326 -21.20 -5.60 -16.66
C ARG A 326 -20.37 -6.49 -15.72
N ILE A 327 -19.17 -6.92 -16.15
CA ILE A 327 -18.28 -7.78 -15.36
C ILE A 327 -17.47 -6.95 -14.35
N ALA A 328 -16.91 -5.84 -14.80
CA ALA A 328 -16.06 -4.98 -13.98
C ALA A 328 -16.86 -4.16 -12.94
N GLY A 329 -18.08 -3.75 -13.31
CA GLY A 329 -18.83 -2.71 -12.62
C GLY A 329 -18.40 -1.31 -13.07
N ASP A 330 -19.16 -0.30 -12.68
CA ASP A 330 -18.83 1.10 -12.90
C ASP A 330 -18.18 1.71 -11.65
N PRO A 331 -17.24 2.65 -11.83
CA PRO A 331 -16.79 3.24 -13.10
C PRO A 331 -15.69 2.41 -13.79
N LEU A 332 -15.81 2.26 -15.12
CA LEU A 332 -14.77 1.73 -15.99
C LEU A 332 -14.10 2.90 -16.73
N VAL A 333 -12.78 3.05 -16.59
CA VAL A 333 -12.02 4.04 -17.36
C VAL A 333 -11.61 3.44 -18.70
N GLU A 334 -11.85 4.16 -19.78
CA GLU A 334 -11.50 3.73 -21.13
C GLU A 334 -10.27 4.50 -21.63
N MET A 335 -9.13 3.84 -21.73
CA MET A 335 -7.90 4.42 -22.29
C MET A 335 -7.84 4.11 -23.78
N PRO A 336 -7.90 5.11 -24.67
CA PRO A 336 -7.85 4.90 -26.10
C PRO A 336 -6.52 4.32 -26.53
N ARG A 337 -6.49 3.71 -27.71
CA ARG A 337 -5.24 3.26 -28.33
C ARG A 337 -4.36 4.48 -28.61
N LEU A 338 -3.12 4.42 -28.16
CA LEU A 338 -2.12 5.44 -28.47
C LEU A 338 -1.77 5.37 -29.96
N ASP A 339 -1.68 6.52 -30.59
CA ASP A 339 -1.14 6.62 -31.95
C ASP A 339 0.38 6.36 -31.98
N ASP A 340 0.93 6.28 -33.18
CA ASP A 340 2.37 5.99 -33.35
C ASP A 340 3.27 7.07 -32.73
N THR A 341 2.81 8.31 -32.62
CA THR A 341 3.58 9.41 -32.03
C THR A 341 3.79 9.19 -30.54
N PHE A 342 2.72 8.81 -29.84
CA PHE A 342 2.80 8.52 -28.41
C PHE A 342 3.53 7.19 -28.11
N GLN A 343 3.37 6.20 -28.98
CA GLN A 343 4.17 4.97 -28.88
C GLN A 343 5.66 5.25 -29.03
N LYS A 344 6.04 6.11 -29.98
CA LYS A 344 7.43 6.58 -30.14
C LYS A 344 7.94 7.34 -28.93
N SER A 345 7.11 8.19 -28.31
CA SER A 345 7.46 8.90 -27.08
C SER A 345 7.79 7.93 -25.94
N LEU A 346 6.92 6.95 -25.69
CA LEU A 346 7.18 5.91 -24.69
C LEU A 346 8.44 5.11 -25.01
N SER A 347 8.64 4.73 -26.26
CA SER A 347 9.84 3.98 -26.72
C SER A 347 11.12 4.81 -26.59
N ALA A 348 11.01 6.15 -26.59
CA ALA A 348 12.10 7.08 -26.34
C ALA A 348 12.30 7.39 -24.83
N GLY A 349 11.63 6.65 -23.94
CA GLY A 349 11.73 6.87 -22.50
C GLY A 349 11.05 8.17 -22.00
N ARG A 350 10.05 8.64 -22.72
CA ARG A 350 9.27 9.83 -22.35
C ARG A 350 7.83 9.47 -22.08
N PRO A 351 7.39 9.52 -20.81
CA PRO A 351 5.97 9.34 -20.49
C PRO A 351 5.10 10.37 -21.21
N TRP A 352 4.06 9.95 -21.90
CA TRP A 352 3.18 10.85 -22.65
C TRP A 352 2.43 11.82 -21.72
N SER A 353 2.21 11.46 -20.48
CA SER A 353 1.55 12.33 -19.50
C SER A 353 2.38 13.55 -19.05
N GLN A 354 3.62 13.67 -19.51
CA GLN A 354 4.45 14.88 -19.32
C GLN A 354 4.08 16.01 -20.28
N GLU A 355 3.44 15.70 -21.40
CA GLU A 355 3.01 16.66 -22.43
C GLU A 355 1.48 16.68 -22.51
N PRO A 356 0.84 17.74 -23.04
CA PRO A 356 -0.58 17.70 -23.32
C PRO A 356 -0.91 16.54 -24.27
N ALA A 357 -1.72 15.60 -23.80
CA ALA A 357 -2.16 14.46 -24.60
C ALA A 357 -3.33 14.87 -25.53
N PRO A 358 -3.61 14.14 -26.62
CA PRO A 358 -4.83 14.29 -27.38
C PRO A 358 -6.06 14.15 -26.47
N GLU A 359 -7.10 14.95 -26.78
CA GLU A 359 -8.32 15.05 -25.95
C GLU A 359 -8.86 13.72 -25.40
N PRO A 360 -9.03 12.65 -26.20
CA PRO A 360 -9.59 11.39 -25.64
C PRO A 360 -8.71 10.78 -24.54
N LEU A 361 -7.39 10.91 -24.66
CA LEU A 361 -6.45 10.33 -23.71
C LEU A 361 -6.32 11.20 -22.44
N GLU A 362 -6.30 12.53 -22.62
CA GLU A 362 -6.26 13.49 -21.50
C GLU A 362 -7.55 13.38 -20.66
N ALA A 363 -8.71 13.29 -21.31
CA ALA A 363 -10.00 13.09 -20.65
C ALA A 363 -10.01 11.78 -19.82
N SER A 364 -9.51 10.69 -20.40
CA SER A 364 -9.44 9.39 -19.72
C SER A 364 -8.50 9.43 -18.50
N MET A 365 -7.36 10.09 -18.62
CA MET A 365 -6.44 10.27 -17.51
C MET A 365 -7.04 11.16 -16.40
N ASN A 366 -7.73 12.23 -16.78
CA ASN A 366 -8.41 13.10 -15.82
C ASN A 366 -9.55 12.35 -15.10
N GLN A 367 -10.31 11.51 -15.81
CA GLN A 367 -11.30 10.62 -15.19
C GLN A 367 -10.65 9.67 -14.16
N LEU A 368 -9.53 9.03 -14.55
CA LEU A 368 -8.79 8.15 -13.65
C LEU A 368 -8.31 8.90 -12.39
N MET A 369 -7.75 10.10 -12.58
CA MET A 369 -7.29 10.95 -11.47
C MET A 369 -8.42 11.35 -10.53
N ALA A 370 -9.59 11.73 -11.05
CA ALA A 370 -10.77 12.08 -10.25
C ALA A 370 -11.24 10.90 -9.39
N LEU A 371 -11.30 9.69 -9.97
CA LEU A 371 -11.67 8.47 -9.26
C LEU A 371 -10.67 8.09 -8.15
N LEU A 372 -9.39 8.33 -8.38
CA LEU A 372 -8.35 8.10 -7.37
C LEU A 372 -8.40 9.12 -6.22
N GLN A 373 -8.92 10.33 -6.46
CA GLN A 373 -9.08 11.37 -5.44
C GLN A 373 -10.39 11.28 -4.65
N GLY A 374 -11.29 10.36 -5.01
CA GLY A 374 -12.58 10.19 -4.35
C GLY A 374 -13.60 11.30 -4.66
N SER A 375 -13.34 12.14 -5.66
CA SER A 375 -14.29 13.15 -6.13
C SER A 375 -15.43 12.49 -6.92
N PRO A 376 -16.71 12.83 -6.67
CA PRO A 376 -17.81 12.35 -7.52
C PRO A 376 -17.61 12.85 -8.96
N LEU A 377 -17.77 11.95 -9.92
CA LEU A 377 -17.77 12.31 -11.34
C LEU A 377 -18.88 13.34 -11.58
N GLN A 378 -18.53 14.53 -12.05
CA GLN A 378 -19.52 15.41 -12.67
C GLN A 378 -19.91 14.75 -14.00
N THR A 379 -21.06 14.07 -14.00
CA THR A 379 -21.72 13.62 -15.23
C THR A 379 -22.19 14.86 -15.97
N THR A 380 -21.50 15.24 -17.04
CA THR A 380 -21.99 16.15 -18.09
C THR A 380 -22.84 15.37 -19.08
#